data_696e17550c018e1ae10b7e4fa0ac09ce
#
_entry.id   696e17550c018e1ae10b7e4fa0ac09ce
#
_cell.length_a   1.000
_cell.length_b   1.000
_cell.length_c   1.000
_cell.angle_alpha   90.00
_cell.angle_beta   90.00
_cell.angle_gamma   90.00
#
_symmetry.space_group_name_H-M   'P 1'
#
loop_
_entity.id
_entity.type
_entity.pdbx_description
1 polymer ?
#
loop_
_entity_poly.entity_id
_entity_poly.type
_entity_poly.pdbx_seq_one_letter_code
_entity_poly.pdbx_strand_id
1 'polypeptide(L)'
;MKPAVEKCLGEIIVSCQAYEDTPLYGPENMKIMVQSAVLGGAKVVRCCWPQDVAAARTVSDDLIIVGINKVLPPDGSMDGIFITPTFESAKAVIEAGADIVAIDARIIPQRGKEELLALLKQIHDAYPEIGIMVDCATYEECVFSAESGYVDIVGTTLSGVGHPEMEGPDVDLVKKLKETISVPVNAEGRIWELADITAVVEAGCDMMTIGTAITRPHLVTERFINHYNKVKG
;
A
#
# COMPACT_ATOMS: atom_id res chain seq x y z
N MET A 1 16.77 4.84 10.85
CA MET A 1 15.75 4.12 10.03
C MET A 1 15.51 2.77 10.67
N LYS A 2 14.25 2.29 10.70
CA LYS A 2 13.91 0.96 11.24
C LYS A 2 14.37 -0.14 10.27
N PRO A 3 14.82 -1.32 10.75
CA PRO A 3 15.40 -2.37 9.89
C PRO A 3 14.44 -2.85 8.78
N ALA A 4 13.13 -2.95 9.06
CA ALA A 4 12.15 -3.36 8.08
C ALA A 4 12.00 -2.32 6.94
N VAL A 5 12.06 -1.03 7.28
CA VAL A 5 12.01 0.07 6.33
C VAL A 5 13.24 0.09 5.43
N GLU A 6 14.42 -0.12 6.01
CA GLU A 6 15.68 -0.19 5.26
C GLU A 6 15.66 -1.33 4.22
N LYS A 7 15.09 -2.48 4.57
CA LYS A 7 14.93 -3.61 3.65
C LYS A 7 13.92 -3.37 2.51
N CYS A 8 13.07 -2.35 2.60
CA CYS A 8 12.14 -1.98 1.52
C CYS A 8 12.79 -1.08 0.46
N LEU A 9 13.92 -0.43 0.78
CA LEU A 9 14.57 0.49 -0.16
C LEU A 9 15.06 -0.25 -1.42
N GLY A 10 14.67 0.28 -2.58
CA GLY A 10 14.99 -0.31 -3.89
C GLY A 10 14.17 -1.54 -4.27
N GLU A 11 13.17 -1.93 -3.47
CA GLU A 11 12.37 -3.12 -3.72
C GLU A 11 10.99 -2.79 -4.30
N ILE A 12 10.41 -3.79 -4.99
CA ILE A 12 9.00 -3.80 -5.35
C ILE A 12 8.23 -4.49 -4.23
N ILE A 13 7.26 -3.79 -3.66
CA ILE A 13 6.29 -4.33 -2.73
C ILE A 13 5.16 -4.96 -3.53
N VAL A 14 5.03 -6.28 -3.50
CA VAL A 14 3.92 -6.95 -4.19
C VAL A 14 2.68 -6.90 -3.31
N SER A 15 1.64 -6.17 -3.76
CA SER A 15 0.39 -6.04 -3.02
C SER A 15 -0.49 -7.27 -3.24
N CYS A 16 -0.49 -8.17 -2.27
CA CYS A 16 -1.27 -9.41 -2.24
C CYS A 16 -2.58 -9.15 -1.49
N GLN A 17 -3.66 -8.91 -2.23
CA GLN A 17 -4.99 -8.62 -1.68
C GLN A 17 -6.08 -9.26 -2.54
N ALA A 18 -7.03 -9.94 -1.91
CA ALA A 18 -8.20 -10.50 -2.57
C ALA A 18 -9.45 -10.22 -1.72
N TYR A 19 -10.54 -9.85 -2.35
CA TYR A 19 -11.82 -9.53 -1.70
C TYR A 19 -12.77 -10.73 -1.74
N GLU A 20 -13.80 -10.73 -0.89
CA GLU A 20 -14.75 -11.84 -0.70
C GLU A 20 -15.46 -12.28 -2.00
N ASP A 21 -15.60 -11.38 -2.95
CA ASP A 21 -16.22 -11.62 -4.26
C ASP A 21 -15.27 -12.25 -5.28
N THR A 22 -14.02 -12.56 -4.88
CA THR A 22 -13.01 -13.12 -5.78
C THR A 22 -12.58 -14.53 -5.38
N PRO A 23 -12.24 -15.41 -6.34
CA PRO A 23 -11.80 -16.78 -6.05
C PRO A 23 -10.52 -16.91 -5.22
N LEU A 24 -9.72 -15.84 -5.13
CA LEU A 24 -8.47 -15.80 -4.37
C LEU A 24 -8.64 -15.32 -2.93
N TYR A 25 -9.87 -15.08 -2.48
CA TYR A 25 -10.14 -14.69 -1.10
C TYR A 25 -9.79 -15.79 -0.11
N GLY A 26 -9.29 -15.36 1.06
CA GLY A 26 -9.00 -16.20 2.21
C GLY A 26 -7.52 -16.54 2.41
N PRO A 27 -7.15 -16.86 3.66
CA PRO A 27 -5.75 -16.95 4.09
C PRO A 27 -4.94 -18.05 3.37
N GLU A 28 -5.55 -19.19 3.04
CA GLU A 28 -4.87 -20.25 2.29
C GLU A 28 -4.50 -19.82 0.86
N ASN A 29 -5.43 -19.12 0.17
CA ASN A 29 -5.18 -18.57 -1.14
C ASN A 29 -4.17 -17.41 -1.07
N MET A 30 -4.24 -16.60 -0.03
CA MET A 30 -3.27 -15.54 0.20
C MET A 30 -1.86 -16.09 0.41
N LYS A 31 -1.70 -17.16 1.17
CA LYS A 31 -0.42 -17.86 1.32
C LYS A 31 0.15 -18.30 -0.03
N ILE A 32 -0.67 -18.90 -0.90
CA ILE A 32 -0.25 -19.32 -2.25
C ILE A 32 0.15 -18.11 -3.11
N MET A 33 -0.59 -17.01 -3.03
CA MET A 33 -0.28 -15.77 -3.74
C MET A 33 1.07 -15.19 -3.29
N VAL A 34 1.32 -15.13 -1.98
CA VAL A 34 2.58 -14.66 -1.40
C VAL A 34 3.73 -15.58 -1.79
N GLN A 35 3.55 -16.92 -1.73
CA GLN A 35 4.55 -17.88 -2.20
C GLN A 35 4.91 -17.66 -3.68
N SER A 36 3.91 -17.39 -4.52
CA SER A 36 4.11 -17.10 -5.95
C SER A 36 4.91 -15.80 -6.15
N ALA A 37 4.61 -14.75 -5.36
CA ALA A 37 5.36 -13.50 -5.40
C ALA A 37 6.82 -13.70 -4.96
N VAL A 38 7.06 -14.44 -3.87
CA VAL A 38 8.41 -14.77 -3.36
C VAL A 38 9.18 -15.60 -4.39
N LEU A 39 8.54 -16.59 -5.05
CA LEU A 39 9.15 -17.37 -6.11
C LEU A 39 9.56 -16.48 -7.30
N GLY A 40 8.81 -15.41 -7.55
CA GLY A 40 9.11 -14.38 -8.55
C GLY A 40 10.22 -13.39 -8.12
N GLY A 41 10.73 -13.51 -6.88
CA GLY A 41 11.81 -12.67 -6.36
C GLY A 41 11.37 -11.56 -5.41
N ALA A 42 10.08 -11.47 -5.03
CA ALA A 42 9.61 -10.48 -4.07
C ALA A 42 10.22 -10.73 -2.68
N LYS A 43 10.76 -9.68 -2.07
CA LYS A 43 11.27 -9.67 -0.69
C LYS A 43 10.32 -8.94 0.25
N VAL A 44 9.41 -8.14 -0.31
CA VAL A 44 8.42 -7.35 0.42
C VAL A 44 7.05 -7.59 -0.17
N VAL A 45 6.06 -7.83 0.69
CA VAL A 45 4.66 -7.96 0.28
C VAL A 45 3.79 -7.01 1.10
N ARG A 46 2.64 -6.62 0.54
CA ARG A 46 1.61 -5.86 1.24
C ARG A 46 0.36 -6.73 1.33
N CYS A 47 -0.09 -7.08 2.55
CA CYS A 47 -1.24 -7.94 2.78
C CYS A 47 -2.34 -7.22 3.54
N CYS A 48 -3.60 -7.56 3.22
CA CYS A 48 -4.77 -6.98 3.87
C CYS A 48 -5.39 -7.99 4.82
N TRP A 49 -5.86 -7.47 5.99
CA TRP A 49 -6.47 -8.20 7.09
C TRP A 49 -5.52 -9.10 7.90
N PRO A 50 -5.79 -9.22 9.22
CA PRO A 50 -4.90 -9.96 10.12
C PRO A 50 -4.69 -11.42 9.73
N GLN A 51 -5.74 -12.11 9.26
CA GLN A 51 -5.64 -13.52 8.85
C GLN A 51 -4.73 -13.73 7.64
N ASP A 52 -4.72 -12.78 6.70
CA ASP A 52 -3.89 -12.85 5.51
C ASP A 52 -2.43 -12.47 5.82
N VAL A 53 -2.22 -11.51 6.73
CA VAL A 53 -0.89 -11.18 7.27
C VAL A 53 -0.30 -12.39 8.00
N ALA A 54 -1.09 -13.05 8.85
CA ALA A 54 -0.65 -14.26 9.54
C ALA A 54 -0.31 -15.40 8.57
N ALA A 55 -1.11 -15.60 7.51
CA ALA A 55 -0.82 -16.58 6.47
C ALA A 55 0.46 -16.25 5.69
N ALA A 56 0.66 -14.99 5.32
CA ALA A 56 1.88 -14.50 4.65
C ALA A 56 3.13 -14.74 5.50
N ARG A 57 3.07 -14.50 6.82
CA ARG A 57 4.20 -14.72 7.74
C ARG A 57 4.66 -16.18 7.78
N THR A 58 3.76 -17.13 7.50
CA THR A 58 4.16 -18.56 7.44
C THR A 58 4.98 -18.93 6.20
N VAL A 59 5.15 -18.00 5.23
CA VAL A 59 5.88 -18.30 3.99
C VAL A 59 7.39 -18.18 4.18
N SER A 60 7.85 -17.14 4.88
CA SER A 60 9.28 -16.94 5.18
C SER A 60 9.46 -15.97 6.34
N ASP A 61 10.43 -16.25 7.21
CA ASP A 61 10.82 -15.36 8.30
C ASP A 61 11.56 -14.10 7.80
N ASP A 62 12.21 -14.18 6.64
CA ASP A 62 12.95 -13.07 6.03
C ASP A 62 12.07 -12.10 5.24
N LEU A 63 10.81 -12.50 4.96
CA LEU A 63 9.87 -11.70 4.20
C LEU A 63 9.43 -10.47 5.00
N ILE A 64 9.53 -9.29 4.40
CA ILE A 64 8.96 -8.07 4.98
C ILE A 64 7.49 -7.95 4.60
N ILE A 65 6.64 -7.74 5.60
CA ILE A 65 5.19 -7.63 5.41
C ILE A 65 4.71 -6.24 5.79
N VAL A 66 4.17 -5.52 4.81
CA VAL A 66 3.38 -4.31 5.03
C VAL A 66 1.93 -4.74 5.28
N GLY A 67 1.48 -4.62 6.51
CA GLY A 67 0.12 -4.98 6.91
C GLY A 67 -0.84 -3.81 6.79
N ILE A 68 -2.03 -4.08 6.27
CA ILE A 68 -3.17 -3.16 6.30
C ILE A 68 -4.43 -3.89 6.78
N ASN A 69 -5.33 -3.15 7.36
CA ASN A 69 -6.64 -3.68 7.78
C ASN A 69 -7.74 -2.79 7.21
N LYS A 70 -8.26 -3.16 6.03
CA LYS A 70 -9.32 -2.40 5.39
C LYS A 70 -10.65 -2.63 6.10
N VAL A 71 -11.28 -1.54 6.51
CA VAL A 71 -12.63 -1.52 7.08
C VAL A 71 -13.50 -0.71 6.12
N LEU A 72 -14.09 -1.42 5.16
CA LEU A 72 -14.97 -0.79 4.18
C LEU A 72 -16.34 -0.53 4.82
N PRO A 73 -16.98 0.61 4.51
CA PRO A 73 -18.38 0.85 4.88
C PRO A 73 -19.29 -0.15 4.16
N PRO A 74 -20.54 -0.37 4.67
CA PRO A 74 -21.46 -1.36 4.09
C PRO A 74 -21.82 -1.14 2.61
N ASP A 75 -21.73 0.09 2.11
CA ASP A 75 -21.94 0.45 0.72
C ASP A 75 -20.69 0.25 -0.17
N GLY A 76 -19.57 -0.18 0.43
CA GLY A 76 -18.31 -0.40 -0.26
C GLY A 76 -17.62 0.89 -0.73
N SER A 77 -18.12 2.07 -0.33
CA SER A 77 -17.52 3.35 -0.75
C SER A 77 -16.11 3.52 -0.21
N MET A 78 -15.28 4.25 -0.97
CA MET A 78 -13.93 4.66 -0.54
C MET A 78 -13.88 6.14 -0.14
N ASP A 79 -15.03 6.77 0.07
CA ASP A 79 -15.11 8.19 0.42
C ASP A 79 -14.67 8.48 1.87
N GLY A 80 -14.82 7.48 2.76
CA GLY A 80 -14.35 7.55 4.14
C GLY A 80 -12.91 7.05 4.31
N ILE A 81 -12.42 7.12 5.55
CA ILE A 81 -11.13 6.51 5.93
C ILE A 81 -11.33 4.99 6.06
N PHE A 82 -10.62 4.21 5.26
CA PHE A 82 -10.83 2.75 5.22
C PHE A 82 -9.56 1.91 5.36
N ILE A 83 -8.37 2.44 5.08
CA ILE A 83 -7.13 1.68 5.24
C ILE A 83 -6.62 1.86 6.67
N THR A 84 -6.75 0.81 7.48
CA THR A 84 -6.28 0.78 8.87
C THR A 84 -6.73 2.03 9.66
N PRO A 85 -8.04 2.25 9.80
CA PRO A 85 -8.59 3.53 10.25
C PRO A 85 -8.37 3.84 11.73
N THR A 86 -8.10 2.84 12.57
CA THR A 86 -7.99 2.97 14.02
C THR A 86 -6.75 2.29 14.58
N PHE A 87 -6.41 2.61 15.83
CA PHE A 87 -5.33 1.93 16.54
C PHE A 87 -5.59 0.41 16.66
N GLU A 88 -6.82 -0.01 16.96
CA GLU A 88 -7.19 -1.42 17.05
C GLU A 88 -7.00 -2.15 15.72
N SER A 89 -7.33 -1.49 14.60
CA SER A 89 -7.09 -2.08 13.28
C SER A 89 -5.61 -2.18 12.92
N ALA A 90 -4.79 -1.22 13.35
CA ALA A 90 -3.33 -1.27 13.23
C ALA A 90 -2.74 -2.38 14.11
N LYS A 91 -3.13 -2.41 15.40
CA LYS A 91 -2.72 -3.44 16.35
C LYS A 91 -2.98 -4.85 15.81
N ALA A 92 -4.16 -5.08 15.24
CA ALA A 92 -4.54 -6.41 14.75
C ALA A 92 -3.58 -6.94 13.65
N VAL A 93 -3.14 -6.12 12.72
CA VAL A 93 -2.18 -6.55 11.68
C VAL A 93 -0.74 -6.63 12.19
N ILE A 94 -0.37 -5.76 13.12
CA ILE A 94 0.95 -5.81 13.78
C ILE A 94 1.09 -7.13 14.56
N GLU A 95 0.11 -7.46 15.41
CA GLU A 95 0.11 -8.69 16.19
C GLU A 95 -0.03 -9.96 15.33
N ALA A 96 -0.56 -9.84 14.11
CA ALA A 96 -0.58 -10.91 13.11
C ALA A 96 0.79 -11.12 12.43
N GLY A 97 1.77 -10.25 12.65
CA GLY A 97 3.14 -10.40 12.15
C GLY A 97 3.56 -9.44 11.04
N ALA A 98 2.90 -8.29 10.91
CA ALA A 98 3.37 -7.23 10.03
C ALA A 98 4.63 -6.56 10.60
N ASP A 99 5.60 -6.24 9.73
CA ASP A 99 6.81 -5.49 10.06
C ASP A 99 6.61 -3.98 9.89
N ILE A 100 5.69 -3.63 9.01
CA ILE A 100 5.28 -2.26 8.71
C ILE A 100 3.75 -2.22 8.68
N VAL A 101 3.15 -1.20 9.27
CA VAL A 101 1.71 -0.95 9.16
C VAL A 101 1.46 0.26 8.26
N ALA A 102 0.52 0.14 7.29
CA ALA A 102 0.15 1.27 6.45
C ALA A 102 -1.23 1.84 6.86
N ILE A 103 -1.28 3.17 6.93
CA ILE A 103 -2.39 3.96 7.47
C ILE A 103 -2.90 4.91 6.39
N ASP A 104 -4.21 4.94 6.15
CA ASP A 104 -4.86 5.98 5.37
C ASP A 104 -4.58 7.35 6.01
N ALA A 105 -3.87 8.22 5.33
CA ALA A 105 -3.46 9.52 5.86
C ALA A 105 -4.26 10.69 5.27
N ARG A 106 -5.39 10.42 4.62
CA ARG A 106 -6.25 11.48 4.10
C ARG A 106 -6.81 12.34 5.23
N ILE A 107 -6.81 13.65 4.97
CA ILE A 107 -7.40 14.67 5.85
C ILE A 107 -8.72 15.08 5.23
N ILE A 108 -9.80 14.46 5.72
CA ILE A 108 -11.17 14.62 5.22
C ILE A 108 -12.11 14.94 6.39
N PRO A 109 -13.38 15.33 6.14
CA PRO A 109 -14.29 15.69 7.25
C PRO A 109 -14.44 14.65 8.35
N GLN A 110 -14.23 13.37 8.06
CA GLN A 110 -14.32 12.27 9.02
C GLN A 110 -13.08 12.13 9.90
N ARG A 111 -11.93 12.69 9.50
CA ARG A 111 -10.69 12.68 10.28
C ARG A 111 -9.80 13.86 9.89
N GLY A 112 -9.59 14.78 10.84
CA GLY A 112 -8.71 15.93 10.69
C GLY A 112 -7.24 15.61 11.00
N LYS A 113 -6.42 16.66 10.96
CA LYS A 113 -4.97 16.59 11.22
C LYS A 113 -4.65 16.10 12.63
N GLU A 114 -5.39 16.57 13.62
CA GLU A 114 -5.16 16.24 15.04
C GLU A 114 -5.41 14.75 15.32
N GLU A 115 -6.51 14.20 14.79
CA GLU A 115 -6.86 12.80 14.94
C GLU A 115 -5.86 11.89 14.22
N LEU A 116 -5.42 12.28 13.01
CA LEU A 116 -4.36 11.54 12.30
C LEU A 116 -3.07 11.53 13.11
N LEU A 117 -2.62 12.69 13.58
CA LEU A 117 -1.40 12.81 14.38
C LEU A 117 -1.47 11.99 15.66
N ALA A 118 -2.62 12.01 16.35
CA ALA A 118 -2.83 11.22 17.56
C ALA A 118 -2.75 9.72 17.29
N LEU A 119 -3.32 9.25 16.18
CA LEU A 119 -3.25 7.84 15.75
C LEU A 119 -1.80 7.43 15.45
N LEU A 120 -1.07 8.21 14.64
CA LEU A 120 0.32 7.94 14.29
C LEU A 120 1.21 7.88 15.53
N LYS A 121 1.05 8.87 16.44
CA LYS A 121 1.77 8.89 17.72
C LYS A 121 1.45 7.67 18.58
N GLN A 122 0.19 7.29 18.71
CA GLN A 122 -0.24 6.14 19.50
C GLN A 122 0.38 4.84 18.99
N ILE A 123 0.43 4.63 17.67
CA ILE A 123 1.07 3.47 17.06
C ILE A 123 2.58 3.49 17.30
N HIS A 124 3.22 4.63 17.06
CA HIS A 124 4.66 4.81 17.27
C HIS A 124 5.10 4.51 18.71
N ASP A 125 4.34 5.01 19.69
CA ASP A 125 4.67 4.81 21.11
C ASP A 125 4.43 3.37 21.58
N ALA A 126 3.37 2.72 21.06
CA ALA A 126 3.02 1.35 21.42
C ALA A 126 3.91 0.31 20.74
N TYR A 127 4.41 0.59 19.52
CA TYR A 127 5.15 -0.36 18.69
C TYR A 127 6.38 0.33 18.06
N PRO A 128 7.40 0.71 18.85
CA PRO A 128 8.53 1.53 18.37
C PRO A 128 9.37 0.86 17.27
N GLU A 129 9.37 -0.48 17.19
CA GLU A 129 10.12 -1.24 16.18
C GLU A 129 9.36 -1.40 14.86
N ILE A 130 8.03 -1.20 14.85
CA ILE A 130 7.20 -1.35 13.66
C ILE A 130 7.31 -0.12 12.76
N GLY A 131 7.56 -0.33 11.45
CA GLY A 131 7.53 0.74 10.46
C GLY A 131 6.11 1.32 10.31
N ILE A 132 6.00 2.63 10.15
CA ILE A 132 4.74 3.29 9.84
C ILE A 132 4.82 3.86 8.43
N MET A 133 4.01 3.30 7.53
CA MET A 133 3.77 3.82 6.18
C MET A 133 2.45 4.60 6.20
N VAL A 134 2.36 5.66 5.42
CA VAL A 134 1.09 6.38 5.21
C VAL A 134 0.68 6.34 3.75
N ASP A 135 -0.62 6.15 3.52
CA ASP A 135 -1.26 6.19 2.20
C ASP A 135 -1.94 7.56 2.04
N CYS A 136 -1.40 8.40 1.17
CA CYS A 136 -1.86 9.77 0.95
C CYS A 136 -2.54 9.94 -0.41
N ALA A 137 -3.46 10.90 -0.49
CA ALA A 137 -4.10 11.34 -1.73
C ALA A 137 -3.48 12.62 -2.29
N THR A 138 -3.00 13.51 -1.43
CA THR A 138 -2.51 14.84 -1.81
C THR A 138 -1.07 15.09 -1.34
N TYR A 139 -0.41 16.05 -2.00
CA TYR A 139 0.91 16.51 -1.60
C TYR A 139 0.94 17.05 -0.16
N GLU A 140 -0.09 17.82 0.21
CA GLU A 140 -0.21 18.43 1.53
C GLU A 140 -0.32 17.37 2.65
N GLU A 141 -1.04 16.27 2.40
CA GLU A 141 -1.13 15.14 3.33
C GLU A 141 0.20 14.40 3.46
N CYS A 142 0.91 14.22 2.35
CA CYS A 142 2.24 13.62 2.35
C CYS A 142 3.22 14.43 3.20
N VAL A 143 3.30 15.74 2.96
CA VAL A 143 4.23 16.64 3.69
C VAL A 143 3.87 16.70 5.16
N PHE A 144 2.58 16.90 5.48
CA PHE A 144 2.10 16.91 6.88
C PHE A 144 2.48 15.63 7.62
N SER A 145 2.27 14.48 6.98
CA SER A 145 2.60 13.18 7.59
C SER A 145 4.11 12.98 7.77
N ALA A 146 4.91 13.34 6.77
CA ALA A 146 6.37 13.27 6.83
C ALA A 146 6.96 14.14 7.94
N GLU A 147 6.41 15.35 8.13
CA GLU A 147 6.86 16.32 9.16
C GLU A 147 6.39 15.95 10.58
N SER A 148 5.49 14.97 10.73
CA SER A 148 4.98 14.54 12.04
C SER A 148 6.04 13.96 12.96
N GLY A 149 7.13 13.41 12.41
CA GLY A 149 8.19 12.70 13.13
C GLY A 149 7.83 11.26 13.52
N TYR A 150 6.64 10.76 13.14
CA TYR A 150 6.16 9.41 13.46
C TYR A 150 6.14 8.47 12.27
N VAL A 151 6.29 9.01 11.04
CA VAL A 151 6.15 8.27 9.77
C VAL A 151 7.52 7.88 9.23
N ASP A 152 7.63 6.65 8.76
CA ASP A 152 8.87 6.09 8.19
C ASP A 152 8.83 6.03 6.64
N ILE A 153 7.62 5.93 6.04
CA ILE A 153 7.42 5.85 4.58
C ILE A 153 6.16 6.64 4.19
N VAL A 154 6.25 7.41 3.12
CA VAL A 154 5.10 8.10 2.53
C VAL A 154 4.74 7.45 1.19
N GLY A 155 3.48 7.05 1.02
CA GLY A 155 2.95 6.42 -0.19
C GLY A 155 1.97 7.30 -0.94
N THR A 156 2.01 7.26 -2.28
CA THR A 156 1.09 7.98 -3.18
C THR A 156 -0.19 7.18 -3.49
N THR A 157 -0.47 6.17 -2.67
CA THR A 157 -1.49 5.12 -2.85
C THR A 157 -2.86 5.64 -3.25
N LEU A 158 -3.28 6.75 -2.65
CA LEU A 158 -4.63 7.30 -2.78
C LEU A 158 -4.71 8.52 -3.72
N SER A 159 -3.63 8.88 -4.43
CA SER A 159 -3.57 10.06 -5.32
C SER A 159 -4.58 10.05 -6.47
N GLY A 160 -5.14 8.89 -6.81
CA GLY A 160 -6.21 8.77 -7.81
C GLY A 160 -7.63 8.75 -7.25
N VAL A 161 -7.80 8.82 -5.93
CA VAL A 161 -9.14 8.82 -5.31
C VAL A 161 -9.85 10.13 -5.66
N GLY A 162 -11.05 10.01 -6.26
CA GLY A 162 -11.79 11.17 -6.77
C GLY A 162 -11.33 11.68 -8.15
N HIS A 163 -10.31 11.06 -8.76
CA HIS A 163 -9.73 11.45 -10.05
C HIS A 163 -9.75 10.29 -11.05
N PRO A 164 -10.93 9.85 -11.53
CA PRO A 164 -11.06 8.71 -12.45
C PRO A 164 -10.39 8.94 -13.82
N GLU A 165 -10.11 10.19 -14.16
CA GLU A 165 -9.39 10.59 -15.38
C GLU A 165 -7.88 10.32 -15.32
N MET A 166 -7.32 10.06 -14.15
CA MET A 166 -5.88 9.80 -14.01
C MET A 166 -5.52 8.41 -14.56
N GLU A 167 -4.73 8.39 -15.62
CA GLU A 167 -4.11 7.19 -16.17
C GLU A 167 -2.67 7.06 -15.67
N GLY A 168 -2.26 5.85 -15.28
CA GLY A 168 -0.91 5.58 -14.77
C GLY A 168 -0.64 6.13 -13.35
N PRO A 169 0.59 5.95 -12.83
CA PRO A 169 1.02 6.44 -11.53
C PRO A 169 1.15 7.97 -11.48
N ASP A 170 1.08 8.53 -10.29
CA ASP A 170 1.27 9.96 -10.06
C ASP A 170 2.77 10.32 -9.99
N VAL A 171 3.40 10.37 -11.16
CA VAL A 171 4.84 10.62 -11.33
C VAL A 171 5.22 12.02 -10.82
N ASP A 172 4.37 13.01 -11.09
CA ASP A 172 4.62 14.40 -10.67
C ASP A 172 4.59 14.55 -9.15
N LEU A 173 3.66 13.86 -8.48
CA LEU A 173 3.60 13.81 -7.01
C LEU A 173 4.86 13.16 -6.44
N VAL A 174 5.29 12.01 -6.97
CA VAL A 174 6.53 11.34 -6.55
C VAL A 174 7.72 12.28 -6.66
N LYS A 175 7.91 12.92 -7.82
CA LYS A 175 9.02 13.85 -8.06
C LYS A 175 9.00 15.02 -7.08
N LYS A 176 7.84 15.65 -6.89
CA LYS A 176 7.68 16.78 -5.97
C LYS A 176 7.98 16.40 -4.52
N LEU A 177 7.57 15.20 -4.09
CA LEU A 177 7.86 14.69 -2.75
C LEU A 177 9.36 14.46 -2.56
N LYS A 178 10.05 13.88 -3.54
CA LYS A 178 11.51 13.65 -3.46
C LYS A 178 12.33 14.95 -3.37
N GLU A 179 11.80 16.06 -3.87
CA GLU A 179 12.41 17.37 -3.73
C GLU A 179 12.14 18.02 -2.35
N THR A 180 11.11 17.56 -1.63
CA THR A 180 10.59 18.29 -0.46
C THR A 180 10.79 17.55 0.86
N ILE A 181 10.61 16.21 0.90
CA ILE A 181 10.64 15.44 2.14
C ILE A 181 11.87 14.55 2.21
N SER A 182 12.34 14.26 3.43
CA SER A 182 13.48 13.35 3.69
C SER A 182 13.05 11.91 3.98
N VAL A 183 11.75 11.69 4.21
CA VAL A 183 11.18 10.36 4.44
C VAL A 183 11.09 9.60 3.11
N PRO A 184 11.43 8.30 3.07
CA PRO A 184 11.29 7.46 1.87
C PRO A 184 9.92 7.54 1.21
N VAL A 185 9.90 7.60 -0.12
CA VAL A 185 8.69 7.69 -0.94
C VAL A 185 8.40 6.36 -1.61
N ASN A 186 7.22 5.79 -1.33
CA ASN A 186 6.65 4.63 -2.00
C ASN A 186 5.72 5.09 -3.14
N ALA A 187 6.09 4.82 -4.39
CA ALA A 187 5.19 5.03 -5.53
C ALA A 187 4.16 3.91 -5.58
N GLU A 188 2.88 4.23 -5.39
CA GLU A 188 1.80 3.26 -5.44
C GLU A 188 0.58 3.83 -6.15
N GLY A 189 -0.10 2.97 -6.88
CA GLY A 189 -1.33 3.27 -7.60
C GLY A 189 -1.13 3.28 -9.11
N ARG A 190 -2.00 2.54 -9.82
CA ARG A 190 -2.09 2.54 -11.28
C ARG A 190 -0.81 2.17 -12.05
N ILE A 191 0.12 1.44 -11.42
CA ILE A 191 1.32 0.90 -12.09
C ILE A 191 0.89 -0.39 -12.80
N TRP A 192 0.77 -0.32 -14.14
CA TRP A 192 0.30 -1.42 -14.97
C TRP A 192 1.31 -1.88 -16.01
N GLU A 193 2.09 -0.95 -16.54
CA GLU A 193 3.04 -1.18 -17.62
C GLU A 193 4.48 -1.12 -17.09
N LEU A 194 5.40 -1.77 -17.81
CA LEU A 194 6.82 -1.64 -17.49
C LEU A 194 7.31 -0.19 -17.65
N ALA A 195 6.68 0.58 -18.52
CA ALA A 195 6.96 2.01 -18.69
C ALA A 195 6.59 2.82 -17.43
N ASP A 196 5.54 2.43 -16.71
CA ASP A 196 5.15 3.08 -15.46
C ASP A 196 6.23 2.89 -14.39
N ILE A 197 6.82 1.69 -14.32
CA ILE A 197 7.96 1.40 -13.43
C ILE A 197 9.13 2.33 -13.75
N THR A 198 9.47 2.45 -15.05
CA THR A 198 10.55 3.34 -15.49
C THR A 198 10.28 4.77 -15.05
N ALA A 199 9.06 5.27 -15.28
CA ALA A 199 8.68 6.65 -14.96
C ALA A 199 8.79 6.97 -13.46
N VAL A 200 8.32 6.07 -12.56
CA VAL A 200 8.41 6.33 -11.11
C VAL A 200 9.84 6.17 -10.57
N VAL A 201 10.65 5.29 -11.16
CA VAL A 201 12.09 5.18 -10.84
C VAL A 201 12.84 6.45 -11.25
N GLU A 202 12.59 6.97 -12.45
CA GLU A 202 13.18 8.22 -12.94
C GLU A 202 12.72 9.45 -12.13
N ALA A 203 11.50 9.39 -11.54
CA ALA A 203 11.02 10.39 -10.60
C ALA A 203 11.72 10.31 -9.22
N GLY A 204 12.48 9.24 -8.97
CA GLY A 204 13.30 9.07 -7.77
C GLY A 204 12.60 8.39 -6.59
N CYS A 205 11.53 7.59 -6.82
CA CYS A 205 10.92 6.82 -5.74
C CYS A 205 11.95 5.91 -5.04
N ASP A 206 11.80 5.70 -3.73
CA ASP A 206 12.70 4.84 -2.97
C ASP A 206 12.27 3.38 -3.00
N MET A 207 11.01 3.12 -3.27
CA MET A 207 10.37 1.83 -3.47
C MET A 207 9.05 2.02 -4.24
N MET A 208 8.44 0.94 -4.68
CA MET A 208 7.12 1.01 -5.30
C MET A 208 6.24 -0.16 -4.91
N THR A 209 4.92 0.03 -4.92
CA THR A 209 3.95 -1.02 -4.64
C THR A 209 3.11 -1.31 -5.89
N ILE A 210 3.10 -2.58 -6.31
CA ILE A 210 2.33 -3.05 -7.46
C ILE A 210 1.32 -4.12 -7.00
N GLY A 211 0.05 -3.88 -7.25
CA GLY A 211 -1.04 -4.79 -6.89
C GLY A 211 -1.69 -5.41 -8.11
N THR A 212 -2.65 -4.73 -8.70
CA THR A 212 -3.58 -5.26 -9.70
C THR A 212 -2.91 -5.92 -10.90
N ALA A 213 -1.80 -5.36 -11.40
CA ALA A 213 -1.06 -5.91 -12.52
C ALA A 213 -0.41 -7.28 -12.24
N ILE A 214 -0.20 -7.62 -10.97
CA ILE A 214 0.46 -8.87 -10.56
C ILE A 214 -0.53 -9.85 -9.92
N THR A 215 -1.37 -9.38 -9.00
CA THR A 215 -2.09 -10.23 -8.04
C THR A 215 -3.59 -10.33 -8.28
N ARG A 216 -4.13 -9.69 -9.33
CA ARG A 216 -5.55 -9.74 -9.70
C ARG A 216 -5.75 -10.32 -11.10
N PRO A 217 -5.58 -11.65 -11.28
CA PRO A 217 -5.61 -12.27 -12.60
C PRO A 217 -6.93 -12.05 -13.35
N HIS A 218 -8.07 -11.92 -12.65
CA HIS A 218 -9.36 -11.61 -13.25
C HIS A 218 -9.36 -10.23 -13.93
N LEU A 219 -8.80 -9.19 -13.29
CA LEU A 219 -8.70 -7.84 -13.89
C LEU A 219 -7.64 -7.80 -15.00
N VAL A 220 -6.54 -8.53 -14.85
CA VAL A 220 -5.55 -8.68 -15.93
C VAL A 220 -6.17 -9.35 -17.13
N THR A 221 -6.93 -10.44 -16.94
CA THR A 221 -7.65 -11.16 -18.00
C THR A 221 -8.65 -10.25 -18.69
N GLU A 222 -9.49 -9.53 -17.92
CA GLU A 222 -10.47 -8.58 -18.42
C GLU A 222 -9.83 -7.52 -19.32
N ARG A 223 -8.70 -6.95 -18.88
CA ARG A 223 -7.94 -5.97 -19.65
C ARG A 223 -7.54 -6.50 -21.03
N PHE A 224 -6.99 -7.72 -21.09
CA PHE A 224 -6.59 -8.36 -22.36
C PHE A 224 -7.81 -8.65 -23.25
N ILE A 225 -8.89 -9.16 -22.69
CA ILE A 225 -10.13 -9.44 -23.44
C ILE A 225 -10.71 -8.14 -24.00
N ASN A 226 -10.80 -7.09 -23.21
CA ASN A 226 -11.33 -5.79 -23.63
C ASN A 226 -10.51 -5.20 -24.77
N HIS A 227 -9.19 -5.24 -24.65
CA HIS A 227 -8.32 -4.77 -25.73
C HIS A 227 -8.48 -5.61 -27.01
N TYR A 228 -8.49 -6.94 -26.91
CA TYR A 228 -8.73 -7.82 -28.04
C TYR A 228 -10.05 -7.50 -28.74
N ASN A 229 -11.14 -7.34 -28.00
CA ASN A 229 -12.45 -7.02 -28.54
C ASN A 229 -12.46 -5.65 -29.25
N LYS A 230 -11.77 -4.65 -28.70
CA LYS A 230 -11.64 -3.31 -29.28
C LYS A 230 -10.91 -3.34 -30.63
N VAL A 231 -9.88 -4.17 -30.78
CA VAL A 231 -9.10 -4.25 -32.05
C VAL A 231 -9.69 -5.21 -33.06
N LYS A 232 -10.52 -6.14 -32.63
CA LYS A 232 -11.23 -7.08 -33.52
C LYS A 232 -12.39 -6.42 -34.30
N GLY A 233 -12.94 -5.30 -33.82
CA GLY A 233 -14.04 -4.54 -34.41
C GLY A 233 -15.36 -5.04 -33.93
#